data_68be51c048415dd34b3b847fedaf1d6d
#
_entry.id   68be51c048415dd34b3b847fedaf1d6d
#
_cell.length_a   1.000
_cell.length_b   1.000
_cell.length_c   1.000
_cell.angle_alpha   90.00
_cell.angle_beta   90.00
_cell.angle_gamma   90.00
#
_symmetry.space_group_name_H-M   'P 1'
#
loop_
_entity.id
_entity.type
_entity.pdbx_description
1 polymer ?
#
loop_
_entity_poly.entity_id
_entity_poly.type
_entity_poly.pdbx_seq_one_letter_code
_entity_poly.pdbx_strand_id
1 'polypeptide(L)' 'MSKGIAVRADGKLHFIEQDASLSDGLWLVDIEGATSIRELTLLPGKKLHVAGGKVPFECGIDEIKTIGRVVGVYSEVN' A
#
# COMPACT_ATOMS: atom_id res chain seq x y z
N MET A 1 -11.07 17.33 2.81
CA MET A 1 -11.42 16.16 3.61
C MET A 1 -10.91 14.91 2.92
N SER A 2 -10.12 14.11 3.58
CA SER A 2 -9.59 12.90 2.98
C SER A 2 -10.65 11.79 2.97
N LYS A 3 -10.54 10.91 1.98
CA LYS A 3 -11.40 9.74 1.87
C LYS A 3 -10.70 8.56 2.53
N GLY A 4 -11.43 7.84 3.35
CA GLY A 4 -10.90 6.69 4.06
C GLY A 4 -11.73 5.46 3.81
N ILE A 5 -11.07 4.33 3.72
CA ILE A 5 -11.70 3.01 3.67
C ILE A 5 -11.00 2.11 4.66
N ALA A 6 -11.65 1.03 5.03
CA ALA A 6 -11.06 0.02 5.90
C ALA A 6 -10.98 -1.29 5.14
N VAL A 7 -9.83 -1.94 5.20
CA VAL A 7 -9.57 -3.19 4.49
C VAL A 7 -9.07 -4.22 5.48
N ARG A 8 -9.66 -5.41 5.44
CA ARG A 8 -9.21 -6.51 6.28
C ARG A 8 -8.22 -7.36 5.51
N ALA A 9 -7.03 -7.52 6.08
CA ALA A 9 -5.98 -8.33 5.49
C ALA A 9 -5.12 -8.91 6.59
N ASP A 10 -4.75 -10.18 6.46
CA ASP A 10 -3.90 -10.91 7.42
C ASP A 10 -4.41 -10.84 8.87
N GLY A 11 -5.72 -10.91 9.05
CA GLY A 11 -6.33 -10.85 10.37
C GLY A 11 -6.29 -9.49 11.02
N LYS A 12 -6.00 -8.45 10.26
CA LYS A 12 -5.93 -7.09 10.75
C LYS A 12 -6.80 -6.17 9.92
N LEU A 13 -7.28 -5.11 10.57
CA LEU A 13 -8.05 -4.07 9.89
C LEU A 13 -7.11 -2.92 9.58
N HIS A 14 -7.02 -2.58 8.32
CA HIS A 14 -6.14 -1.50 7.85
C HIS A 14 -7.00 -0.31 7.45
N PHE A 15 -6.68 0.86 7.99
CA PHE A 15 -7.36 2.11 7.64
C PHE A 15 -6.53 2.78 6.55
N ILE A 16 -7.20 3.08 5.43
CA ILE A 16 -6.56 3.53 4.20
C ILE A 16 -7.01 4.95 3.91
N GLU A 17 -6.07 5.84 3.70
CA GLU A 17 -6.34 7.19 3.24
C GLU A 17 -6.10 7.24 1.73
N GLN A 18 -7.17 7.48 0.98
CA GLN A 18 -7.12 7.40 -0.48
C GLN A 18 -6.50 8.63 -1.14
N ASP A 19 -6.56 9.77 -0.46
CA ASP A 19 -6.06 11.03 -1.03
C ASP A 19 -4.59 11.31 -0.68
N ALA A 20 -3.91 10.36 -0.06
CA ALA A 20 -2.53 10.56 0.38
C ALA A 20 -1.58 10.66 -0.81
N SER A 21 -0.64 11.58 -0.74
CA SER A 21 0.44 11.67 -1.71
C SER A 21 1.40 10.50 -1.54
N LEU A 22 1.95 10.02 -2.64
CA LEU A 22 2.87 8.89 -2.62
C LEU A 22 4.08 9.19 -1.74
N SER A 23 4.35 8.32 -0.80
CA SER A 23 5.45 8.45 0.16
C SER A 23 5.82 7.08 0.68
N ASP A 24 6.96 6.97 1.36
CA ASP A 24 7.38 5.71 1.96
C ASP A 24 6.36 5.26 3.02
N GLY A 25 6.08 3.98 3.06
CA GLY A 25 5.17 3.41 4.04
C GLY A 25 4.37 2.25 3.48
N LEU A 26 3.35 1.85 4.24
CA LEU A 26 2.45 0.78 3.83
C LEU A 26 1.34 1.35 2.97
N TRP A 27 1.05 0.67 1.89
CA TRP A 27 0.08 1.11 0.90
C TRP A 27 -0.81 -0.05 0.45
N LEU A 28 -2.06 0.29 0.20
CA LEU A 28 -2.95 -0.61 -0.54
C LEU A 28 -2.67 -0.37 -2.02
N VAL A 29 -2.26 -1.42 -2.71
CA VAL A 29 -1.87 -1.31 -4.12
C VAL A 29 -2.63 -2.34 -4.95
N ASP A 30 -2.73 -2.05 -6.24
CA ASP A 30 -3.26 -2.95 -7.24
C ASP A 30 -2.10 -3.30 -8.18
N ILE A 31 -1.72 -4.57 -8.18
CA ILE A 31 -0.66 -5.08 -9.03
C ILE A 31 -1.30 -6.10 -9.97
N GLU A 32 -1.36 -5.79 -11.24
CA GLU A 32 -1.91 -6.68 -12.28
C GLU A 32 -3.32 -7.15 -11.95
N GLY A 33 -4.14 -6.27 -11.39
CA GLY A 33 -5.51 -6.58 -11.04
C GLY A 33 -5.73 -7.17 -9.65
N ALA A 34 -4.66 -7.44 -8.91
CA ALA A 34 -4.76 -7.99 -7.57
C ALA A 34 -4.39 -6.94 -6.53
N THR A 35 -5.27 -6.73 -5.54
CA THR A 35 -5.01 -5.76 -4.48
C THR A 35 -4.30 -6.43 -3.31
N SER A 36 -3.37 -5.72 -2.72
CA SER A 36 -2.62 -6.21 -1.55
C SER A 36 -2.03 -5.03 -0.79
N ILE A 37 -1.63 -5.30 0.46
CA ILE A 37 -0.91 -4.32 1.26
C ILE A 37 0.59 -4.58 1.06
N ARG A 38 1.31 -3.56 0.65
CA ARG A 38 2.74 -3.64 0.40
C ARG A 38 3.46 -2.48 1.03
N GLU A 39 4.73 -2.70 1.37
CA GLU A 39 5.59 -1.63 1.83
C GLU A 39 6.30 -1.03 0.64
N LEU A 40 6.11 0.28 0.45
CA LEU A 40 6.69 1.00 -0.67
C LEU A 40 7.79 1.93 -0.18
N THR A 41 8.87 1.97 -0.94
CA THR A 41 9.96 2.92 -0.72
C THR A 41 10.21 3.64 -2.04
N LEU A 42 10.19 4.97 -2.00
CA LEU A 42 10.48 5.79 -3.17
C LEU A 42 11.97 5.76 -3.47
N LEU A 43 12.29 5.49 -4.72
CA LEU A 43 13.68 5.45 -5.19
C LEU A 43 13.90 6.55 -6.22
N PRO A 44 15.14 7.00 -6.41
CA PRO A 44 15.45 7.98 -7.45
C PRO A 44 15.05 7.47 -8.84
N GLY A 45 14.69 8.39 -9.71
CA GLY A 45 14.31 8.05 -11.07
C GLY A 45 12.86 7.61 -11.22
N LYS A 46 12.00 8.04 -10.32
CA LYS A 46 10.57 7.72 -10.34
C LYS A 46 10.32 6.23 -10.26
N LYS A 47 11.01 5.59 -9.33
CA LYS A 47 10.92 4.15 -9.09
C LYS A 47 10.43 3.86 -7.69
N LEU A 48 9.89 2.65 -7.52
CA LEU A 48 9.45 2.14 -6.23
C LEU A 48 10.14 0.83 -5.95
N HIS A 49 10.53 0.65 -4.68
CA HIS A 49 10.86 -0.67 -4.14
C HIS A 49 9.59 -1.18 -3.46
N VAL A 50 9.13 -2.36 -3.87
CA VAL A 50 7.87 -2.95 -3.38
C VAL A 50 8.21 -4.19 -2.57
N ALA A 51 7.91 -4.15 -1.29
CA ALA A 51 8.16 -5.25 -0.37
C ALA A 51 6.84 -5.72 0.26
N GLY A 52 6.89 -6.78 1.04
CA GLY A 52 5.72 -7.30 1.73
C GLY A 52 5.06 -8.49 1.04
N GLY A 53 5.55 -8.87 -0.14
CA GLY A 53 5.15 -10.09 -0.80
C GLY A 53 6.23 -11.15 -0.65
N LYS A 54 6.12 -12.23 -1.43
CA LYS A 54 7.12 -13.30 -1.38
C LYS A 54 8.47 -12.83 -1.85
N VAL A 55 8.50 -11.99 -2.89
CA VAL A 55 9.73 -11.50 -3.50
C VAL A 55 9.62 -9.99 -3.63
N PRO A 56 10.54 -9.24 -3.03
CA PRO A 56 10.55 -7.79 -3.26
C PRO A 56 11.00 -7.50 -4.69
N PHE A 57 10.52 -6.39 -5.23
CA PHE A 57 10.88 -6.00 -6.59
C PHE A 57 10.85 -4.49 -6.72
N GLU A 58 11.41 -3.99 -7.83
CA GLU A 58 11.39 -2.58 -8.17
C GLU A 58 10.61 -2.37 -9.45
N CYS A 59 9.92 -1.25 -9.53
CA CYS A 59 9.16 -0.88 -10.72
C CYS A 59 9.07 0.64 -10.82
N GLY A 60 8.60 1.13 -11.95
CA GLY A 60 8.28 2.55 -12.08
C GLY A 60 7.04 2.90 -11.26
N ILE A 61 6.94 4.15 -10.85
CA ILE A 61 5.82 4.60 -10.00
C ILE A 61 4.47 4.49 -10.71
N ASP A 62 4.47 4.38 -12.02
CA ASP A 62 3.25 4.26 -12.82
C ASP A 62 2.97 2.84 -13.28
N GLU A 63 3.78 1.87 -12.87
CA GLU A 63 3.59 0.48 -13.27
C GLU A 63 2.66 -0.29 -12.34
N ILE A 64 2.40 0.23 -11.15
CA ILE A 64 1.39 -0.31 -10.25
C ILE A 64 0.45 0.82 -9.87
N LYS A 65 -0.74 0.46 -9.42
CA LYS A 65 -1.71 1.45 -8.98
C LYS A 65 -1.69 1.52 -7.46
N THR A 66 -1.44 2.72 -6.92
CA THR A 66 -1.53 2.94 -5.49
C THR A 66 -2.92 3.44 -5.17
N ILE A 67 -3.64 2.70 -4.34
CA ILE A 67 -5.02 3.00 -4.01
C ILE A 67 -5.09 3.98 -2.84
N GLY A 68 -4.26 3.73 -1.82
CA GLY A 68 -4.20 4.61 -0.69
C GLY A 68 -3.15 4.20 0.32
N ARG A 69 -2.82 5.11 1.22
CA ARG A 69 -1.81 4.89 2.24
C ARG A 69 -2.44 4.32 3.50
N VAL A 70 -1.80 3.32 4.09
CA VAL A 70 -2.22 2.77 5.36
C VAL A 70 -1.85 3.76 6.46
N VAL A 71 -2.84 4.28 7.16
CA VAL A 71 -2.63 5.27 8.23
C VAL A 71 -2.87 4.68 9.61
N GLY A 72 -3.37 3.46 9.68
CA GLY A 72 -3.56 2.76 10.94
C GLY A 72 -3.79 1.29 10.71
N VAL A 73 -3.35 0.47 11.65
CA VAL A 73 -3.55 -0.98 11.62
C VAL A 73 -4.09 -1.41 12.97
N TYR A 74 -5.15 -2.18 12.93
CA TYR A 74 -5.82 -2.64 14.13
C TYR A 74 -5.86 -4.16 14.14
N SER A 75 -5.24 -4.78 15.13
CA SER A 75 -5.26 -6.24 15.26
C SER A 75 -6.60 -6.66 15.87
N GLU A 76 -7.28 -7.57 15.19
CA GLU A 76 -8.53 -8.11 15.67
C GLU A 76 -8.24 -9.27 16.62
N VAL A 77 -8.89 -9.25 17.76
CA VAL A 77 -8.77 -10.30 18.77
C VAL A 77 -10.13 -10.95 18.93
N ASN A 78 -10.14 -12.25 18.85
CA ASN A 78 -11.37 -13.01 19.07
C ASN A 78 -11.49 -13.44 20.52
#